data_ba633c7f7968be5d452a3b1e0b604e03
#
_entry.id   ba633c7f7968be5d452a3b1e0b604e03
#
_cell.length_a   1.000
_cell.length_b   1.000
_cell.length_c   1.000
_cell.angle_alpha   90.00
_cell.angle_beta   90.00
_cell.angle_gamma   90.00
#
_symmetry.space_group_name_H-M   'P 1'
#
loop_
_entity.id
_entity.type
_entity.pdbx_description
1 polymer ?
#
loop_
_entity_poly.entity_id
_entity_poly.type
_entity_poly.pdbx_seq_one_letter_code
_entity_poly.pdbx_strand_id
1 'polypeptide(L)'
;MKLEELKQFVNARNLRSEYIFGEPDGPRTFPEWSIEKENRLNKIWSLSELGILKNIRQPLLMINGKMDHLCPIGNIYFMLENGPPVGRESRIYPDAGHCAFKYFNEWAPASFKWLKEKLN
;
A
#
# COMPACT_ATOMS: atom_id res chain seq x y z
N MET A 1 -17.21 -3.29 2.13
CA MET A 1 -16.64 -4.62 1.70
C MET A 1 -17.60 -5.71 2.16
N LYS A 2 -17.98 -6.60 1.27
CA LYS A 2 -18.82 -7.74 1.64
C LYS A 2 -17.98 -8.79 2.40
N LEU A 3 -18.65 -9.63 3.19
CA LEU A 3 -17.98 -10.64 4.02
C LEU A 3 -17.08 -11.59 3.18
N GLU A 4 -17.53 -12.00 2.01
CA GLU A 4 -16.75 -12.90 1.15
C GLU A 4 -15.52 -12.21 0.54
N GLU A 5 -15.62 -10.93 0.22
CA GLU A 5 -14.48 -10.13 -0.23
C GLU A 5 -13.45 -9.98 0.89
N LEU A 6 -13.91 -9.77 2.13
CA LEU A 6 -13.04 -9.69 3.30
C LEU A 6 -12.30 -11.00 3.55
N LYS A 7 -12.98 -12.13 3.45
CA LYS A 7 -12.36 -13.46 3.57
C LYS A 7 -11.26 -13.67 2.54
N GLN A 8 -11.54 -13.34 1.28
CA GLN A 8 -10.57 -13.45 0.19
C GLN A 8 -9.35 -12.54 0.43
N PHE A 9 -9.59 -11.32 0.89
CA PHE A 9 -8.52 -10.38 1.19
C PHE A 9 -7.61 -10.87 2.31
N VAL A 10 -8.18 -11.35 3.43
CA VAL A 10 -7.42 -11.87 4.57
C VAL A 10 -6.60 -13.10 4.16
N ASN A 11 -7.19 -14.02 3.41
CA ASN A 11 -6.50 -15.21 2.94
C ASN A 11 -5.35 -14.86 1.98
N ALA A 12 -5.57 -13.96 1.04
CA ALA A 12 -4.52 -13.51 0.12
C ALA A 12 -3.35 -12.83 0.85
N ARG A 13 -3.66 -12.06 1.88
CA ARG A 13 -2.66 -11.42 2.72
C ARG A 13 -1.82 -12.43 3.50
N ASN A 14 -2.45 -13.42 4.11
CA ASN A 14 -1.74 -14.46 4.85
C ASN A 14 -0.79 -15.26 3.95
N LEU A 15 -1.22 -15.63 2.76
CA LEU A 15 -0.38 -16.32 1.78
C LEU A 15 0.83 -15.47 1.35
N ARG A 16 0.61 -14.18 1.16
CA ARG A 16 1.70 -13.26 0.81
C ARG A 16 2.72 -13.14 1.93
N SER A 17 2.26 -13.02 3.16
CA SER A 17 3.13 -12.96 4.33
C SER A 17 3.95 -14.22 4.49
N GLU A 18 3.35 -15.38 4.35
CA GLU A 18 4.05 -16.66 4.40
C GLU A 18 5.12 -16.77 3.31
N TYR A 19 4.84 -16.29 2.11
CA TYR A 19 5.80 -16.28 1.01
C TYR A 19 6.99 -15.35 1.25
N ILE A 20 6.73 -14.15 1.76
CA ILE A 20 7.76 -13.12 1.94
C ILE A 20 8.60 -13.34 3.20
N PHE A 21 7.96 -13.73 4.31
CA PHE A 21 8.57 -13.78 5.64
C PHE A 21 8.79 -15.20 6.17
N GLY A 22 8.31 -16.22 5.46
CA GLY A 22 8.40 -17.63 5.89
C GLY A 22 7.41 -18.02 6.97
N GLU A 23 6.64 -17.09 7.51
CA GLU A 23 5.63 -17.32 8.52
C GLU A 23 4.34 -16.57 8.21
N PRO A 24 3.17 -17.11 8.55
CA PRO A 24 1.91 -16.39 8.40
C PRO A 24 1.81 -15.28 9.43
N ASP A 25 1.33 -14.13 9.01
CA ASP A 25 1.13 -12.95 9.85
C ASP A 25 -0.22 -12.92 10.57
N GLY A 26 -1.02 -13.94 10.38
CA GLY A 26 -2.35 -14.04 10.96
C GLY A 26 -3.04 -15.36 10.61
N PRO A 27 -4.33 -15.47 10.85
CA PRO A 27 -5.08 -16.67 10.54
C PRO A 27 -5.12 -16.91 9.02
N ARG A 28 -4.88 -18.15 8.60
CA ARG A 28 -4.87 -18.54 7.19
C ARG A 28 -6.26 -18.67 6.59
N THR A 29 -7.25 -18.85 7.44
CA THR A 29 -8.63 -19.05 7.02
C THR A 29 -9.57 -18.24 7.90
N PHE A 30 -10.64 -17.78 7.30
CA PHE A 30 -11.80 -17.34 8.03
C PHE A 30 -12.55 -18.59 8.54
N PRO A 31 -13.02 -18.69 9.78
CA PRO A 31 -13.27 -17.64 10.79
C PRO A 31 -12.17 -17.42 11.85
N GLU A 32 -10.98 -17.92 11.68
CA GLU A 32 -9.87 -17.69 12.62
C GLU A 32 -9.42 -16.23 12.67
N TRP A 33 -9.80 -15.47 11.65
CA TRP A 33 -9.57 -14.04 11.58
C TRP A 33 -10.39 -13.28 12.60
N SER A 34 -9.80 -12.23 13.19
CA SER A 34 -10.50 -11.26 14.01
C SER A 34 -9.98 -9.85 13.77
N ILE A 35 -10.83 -8.86 14.01
CA ILE A 35 -10.43 -7.43 13.93
C ILE A 35 -9.26 -7.13 14.84
N GLU A 36 -9.20 -7.73 16.02
CA GLU A 36 -8.11 -7.53 16.98
C GLU A 36 -6.78 -8.06 16.44
N LYS A 37 -6.78 -9.26 15.86
CA LYS A 37 -5.60 -9.82 15.21
C LYS A 37 -5.14 -8.96 14.04
N GLU A 38 -6.07 -8.54 13.18
CA GLU A 38 -5.77 -7.69 12.05
C GLU A 38 -5.19 -6.34 12.47
N ASN A 39 -5.77 -5.70 13.47
CA ASN A 39 -5.27 -4.43 14.00
C ASN A 39 -3.87 -4.58 14.61
N ARG A 40 -3.61 -5.68 15.30
CA ARG A 40 -2.28 -5.97 15.85
C ARG A 40 -1.23 -6.13 14.75
N LEU A 41 -1.55 -6.87 13.70
CA LEU A 41 -0.65 -7.08 12.57
C LEU A 41 -0.39 -5.79 11.80
N ASN A 42 -1.43 -5.00 11.57
CA ASN A 42 -1.28 -3.69 10.94
C ASN A 42 -0.34 -2.78 11.75
N LYS A 43 -0.41 -2.82 13.06
CA LYS A 43 0.48 -2.06 13.94
C LYS A 43 1.93 -2.50 13.84
N ILE A 44 2.18 -3.82 13.85
CA ILE A 44 3.53 -4.40 13.73
C ILE A 44 4.17 -4.04 12.38
N TRP A 45 3.39 -3.93 11.32
CA TRP A 45 3.88 -3.65 9.97
C TRP A 45 3.72 -2.20 9.51
N SER A 46 3.18 -1.36 10.35
CA SER A 46 3.02 0.05 10.02
C SER A 46 4.36 0.75 9.97
N LEU A 47 4.72 1.28 8.80
CA LEU A 47 5.93 2.09 8.63
C LEU A 47 5.92 3.33 9.53
N SER A 48 4.73 3.84 9.84
CA SER A 48 4.51 4.97 10.73
C SER A 48 4.80 4.59 12.19
N GLU A 49 4.18 3.51 12.69
CA GLU A 49 4.38 3.03 14.07
C GLU A 49 5.83 2.61 14.34
N LEU A 50 6.49 2.03 13.35
CA LEU A 50 7.91 1.67 13.41
C LEU A 50 8.84 2.88 13.26
N GLY A 51 8.33 4.08 13.02
CA GLY A 51 9.14 5.28 12.81
C GLY A 51 9.93 5.30 11.52
N ILE A 52 9.69 4.35 10.62
CA ILE A 52 10.42 4.23 9.35
C ILE A 52 10.00 5.29 8.36
N LEU A 53 8.69 5.58 8.29
CA LEU A 53 8.12 6.48 7.28
C LEU A 53 8.78 7.87 7.27
N LYS A 54 9.04 8.43 8.44
CA LYS A 54 9.69 9.74 8.60
C LYS A 54 11.17 9.75 8.21
N ASN A 55 11.79 8.59 8.14
CA ASN A 55 13.21 8.45 7.85
C ASN A 55 13.51 8.08 6.39
N ILE A 56 12.49 7.86 5.57
CA ILE A 56 12.66 7.60 4.14
C ILE A 56 13.02 8.91 3.46
N ARG A 57 14.27 9.03 3.03
CA ARG A 57 14.80 10.24 2.39
C ARG A 57 14.95 10.13 0.88
N GLN A 58 14.79 8.94 0.33
CA GLN A 58 14.79 8.72 -1.11
C GLN A 58 13.57 9.39 -1.74
N PRO A 59 13.70 9.89 -2.97
CA PRO A 59 12.53 10.32 -3.73
C PRO A 59 11.50 9.22 -3.84
N LEU A 60 10.25 9.55 -3.62
CA LEU A 60 9.13 8.61 -3.73
C LEU A 60 8.10 9.14 -4.73
N LEU A 61 7.69 8.27 -5.66
CA LEU A 61 6.53 8.48 -6.50
C LEU A 61 5.46 7.46 -6.12
N MET A 62 4.32 7.96 -5.69
CA MET A 62 3.19 7.13 -5.27
C MET A 62 2.06 7.26 -6.28
N ILE A 63 1.54 6.14 -6.74
CA ILE A 63 0.51 6.11 -7.77
C ILE A 63 -0.64 5.24 -7.29
N ASN A 64 -1.86 5.77 -7.34
CA ASN A 64 -3.05 4.98 -7.06
C ASN A 64 -4.31 5.63 -7.62
N GLY A 65 -5.38 4.85 -7.64
CA GLY A 65 -6.73 5.33 -7.92
C GLY A 65 -7.44 5.81 -6.66
N LYS A 66 -8.19 6.90 -6.78
CA LYS A 66 -8.98 7.44 -5.67
C LYS A 66 -10.06 6.47 -5.17
N MET A 67 -10.52 5.56 -6.04
CA MET A 67 -11.56 4.58 -5.74
C MET A 67 -10.99 3.22 -5.32
N ASP A 68 -9.74 3.16 -4.91
CA ASP A 68 -9.12 1.94 -4.41
C ASP A 68 -9.71 1.55 -3.05
N HIS A 69 -10.31 0.36 -3.00
CA HIS A 69 -10.88 -0.21 -1.79
C HIS A 69 -9.93 -1.14 -1.04
N LEU A 70 -8.82 -1.54 -1.66
CA LEU A 70 -7.81 -2.42 -1.05
C LEU A 70 -6.72 -1.63 -0.35
N CYS A 71 -6.22 -0.58 -1.02
CA CYS A 71 -5.23 0.35 -0.48
C CYS A 71 -5.82 1.76 -0.50
N PRO A 72 -6.52 2.17 0.55
CA PRO A 72 -7.22 3.46 0.57
C PRO A 72 -6.32 4.63 0.22
N ILE A 73 -6.86 5.55 -0.56
CA ILE A 73 -6.12 6.75 -1.00
C ILE A 73 -5.57 7.58 0.15
N GLY A 74 -6.17 7.49 1.32
CA GLY A 74 -5.69 8.12 2.54
C GLY A 74 -4.27 7.75 2.90
N ASN A 75 -3.79 6.56 2.50
CA ASN A 75 -2.40 6.14 2.71
C ASN A 75 -1.41 7.04 1.95
N ILE A 76 -1.74 7.45 0.73
CA ILE A 76 -0.89 8.39 -0.02
C ILE A 76 -0.84 9.74 0.68
N TYR A 77 -1.99 10.27 1.08
CA TYR A 77 -2.04 11.55 1.80
C TYR A 77 -1.26 11.49 3.11
N PHE A 78 -1.41 10.41 3.85
CA PHE A 78 -0.66 10.18 5.08
C PHE A 78 0.86 10.15 4.83
N MET A 79 1.30 9.49 3.77
CA MET A 79 2.72 9.45 3.41
C MET A 79 3.26 10.79 2.92
N LEU A 80 2.43 11.63 2.32
CA LEU A 80 2.82 13.00 1.95
C LEU A 80 2.99 13.89 3.18
N GLU A 81 2.13 13.72 4.19
CA GLU A 81 2.17 14.52 5.42
C GLU A 81 3.25 14.08 6.42
N ASN A 82 3.57 12.78 6.45
CA ASN A 82 4.44 12.19 7.46
C ASN A 82 5.78 11.74 6.88
N GLY A 83 6.68 12.67 6.72
CA GLY A 83 8.02 12.38 6.21
C GLY A 83 8.76 13.65 5.82
N PRO A 84 9.97 13.53 5.26
CA PRO A 84 10.69 14.68 4.74
C PRO A 84 9.84 15.46 3.74
N PRO A 85 9.85 16.81 3.80
CA PRO A 85 8.95 17.63 2.97
C PRO A 85 9.34 17.69 1.49
N VAL A 86 10.43 17.04 1.11
CA VAL A 86 10.96 17.05 -0.27
C VAL A 86 11.05 15.65 -0.84
N GLY A 87 10.97 15.54 -2.16
CA GLY A 87 11.13 14.29 -2.88
C GLY A 87 9.93 13.36 -2.86
N ARG A 88 8.76 13.84 -2.41
CA ARG A 88 7.52 13.06 -2.39
C ARG A 88 6.53 13.60 -3.39
N GLU A 89 6.16 12.77 -4.33
CA GLU A 89 5.25 13.09 -5.43
C GLU A 89 4.15 12.04 -5.50
N SER A 90 2.97 12.42 -5.92
CA SER A 90 1.88 11.48 -6.13
C SER A 90 1.15 11.72 -7.45
N ARG A 91 0.64 10.64 -8.03
CA ARG A 91 -0.32 10.66 -9.13
C ARG A 91 -1.57 9.94 -8.70
N ILE A 92 -2.65 10.67 -8.60
CA ILE A 92 -3.94 10.16 -8.16
C ILE A 92 -4.92 10.25 -9.31
N TYR A 93 -5.49 9.11 -9.68
CA TYR A 93 -6.49 9.01 -10.75
C TYR A 93 -7.88 8.95 -10.12
N PRO A 94 -8.73 9.99 -10.31
CA PRO A 94 -9.99 10.12 -9.58
C PRO A 94 -11.00 9.00 -9.86
N ASP A 95 -10.98 8.42 -11.05
CA ASP A 95 -11.93 7.40 -11.51
C ASP A 95 -11.31 6.01 -11.66
N ALA A 96 -10.16 5.79 -11.06
CA ALA A 96 -9.48 4.50 -11.06
C ALA A 96 -9.53 3.83 -9.69
N GLY A 97 -9.51 2.50 -9.71
CA GLY A 97 -9.41 1.65 -8.54
C GLY A 97 -7.96 1.27 -8.21
N HIS A 98 -7.79 0.06 -7.70
CA HIS A 98 -6.53 -0.47 -7.21
C HIS A 98 -5.39 -0.32 -8.22
N CYS A 99 -4.26 0.22 -7.73
CA CYS A 99 -3.05 0.48 -8.51
C CYS A 99 -3.25 1.38 -9.74
N ALA A 100 -4.40 2.01 -9.88
CA ALA A 100 -4.77 2.78 -11.07
C ALA A 100 -4.54 2.01 -12.40
N PHE A 101 -4.80 0.70 -12.41
CA PHE A 101 -4.56 -0.17 -13.58
C PHE A 101 -5.26 0.30 -14.85
N LYS A 102 -6.39 0.97 -14.72
CA LYS A 102 -7.09 1.60 -15.83
C LYS A 102 -6.17 2.51 -16.67
N TYR A 103 -5.18 3.12 -16.04
CA TYR A 103 -4.23 4.07 -16.62
C TYR A 103 -2.79 3.55 -16.67
N PHE A 104 -2.61 2.23 -16.66
CA PHE A 104 -1.28 1.61 -16.68
C PHE A 104 -0.40 2.12 -17.82
N ASN A 105 -0.95 2.21 -19.03
CA ASN A 105 -0.21 2.67 -20.22
C ASN A 105 0.19 4.15 -20.16
N GLU A 106 -0.37 4.90 -19.24
CA GLU A 106 -0.02 6.30 -18.99
C GLU A 106 1.01 6.42 -17.88
N TRP A 107 0.71 5.86 -16.70
CA TRP A 107 1.57 6.07 -15.54
C TRP A 107 2.86 5.24 -15.59
N ALA A 108 2.88 4.08 -16.21
CA ALA A 108 4.08 3.24 -16.25
C ALA A 108 5.23 3.92 -17.00
N PRO A 109 5.07 4.38 -18.25
CA PRO A 109 6.16 5.08 -18.95
C PRO A 109 6.52 6.40 -18.25
N ALA A 110 5.57 7.12 -17.69
CA ALA A 110 5.84 8.33 -16.92
C ALA A 110 6.67 8.04 -15.65
N SER A 111 6.43 6.91 -15.02
CA SER A 111 7.23 6.47 -13.85
C SER A 111 8.67 6.13 -14.22
N PHE A 112 8.89 5.47 -15.35
CA PHE A 112 10.23 5.22 -15.87
C PHE A 112 11.00 6.51 -16.17
N LYS A 113 10.34 7.49 -16.78
CA LYS A 113 10.93 8.80 -17.04
C LYS A 113 11.31 9.47 -15.70
N TRP A 114 10.39 9.51 -14.75
CA TRP A 114 10.61 10.07 -13.42
C TRP A 114 11.80 9.40 -12.73
N LEU A 115 11.85 8.07 -12.73
CA LEU A 115 12.96 7.32 -12.11
C LEU A 115 14.30 7.66 -12.75
N LYS A 116 14.36 7.73 -14.08
CA LYS A 116 15.56 8.10 -14.82
C LYS A 116 16.05 9.50 -14.43
N GLU A 117 15.15 10.45 -14.28
CA GLU A 117 15.47 11.82 -13.86
C GLU A 117 16.02 11.87 -12.43
N LYS A 118 15.54 11.01 -11.53
CA LYS A 118 16.01 10.96 -10.13
C LYS A 118 17.33 10.20 -9.96
N LEU A 119 17.69 9.32 -10.88
CA LEU A 119 18.93 8.56 -10.85
C LEU A 119 20.11 9.28 -11.54
N ASN A 120 19.83 10.28 -12.31
CA ASN A 120 20.85 11.13 -12.94
C ASN A 120 21.16 12.33 -12.05
#